data_8831d3051b768c1723b88e0bc91847d9
#
_entry.id   8831d3051b768c1723b88e0bc91847d9
#
_cell.length_a   1.000
_cell.length_b   1.000
_cell.length_c   1.000
_cell.angle_alpha   90.00
_cell.angle_beta   90.00
_cell.angle_gamma   90.00
#
_symmetry.space_group_name_H-M   'P 1'
#
loop_
_entity.id
_entity.type
_entity.pdbx_description
1 polymer ?
#
loop_
_entity_poly.entity_id
_entity_poly.type
_entity_poly.pdbx_seq_one_letter_code
_entity_poly.pdbx_strand_id
1 'polypeptide(L)'
;MRLALEQARDAPAGDVPVGAVVLSGDGGVLAAAANRREADADPAGHAEIIAMRAAARARGRWRLDGCTLVVTLEPCVMCAGAIAAARVDRLVYGAADERAGAAGSVWDLLDDRRLGPEAEVIGGVLAAECAELLSAFFRQLRNTGPGRDA
;
A
#
# COMPACT_ATOMS: atom_id res chain seq x y z
N MET A 1 0.90 1.28 -11.53
CA MET A 1 0.03 2.17 -10.74
C MET A 1 -1.45 2.09 -11.14
N ARG A 2 -1.85 2.11 -12.43
CA ARG A 2 -3.30 2.06 -12.80
C ARG A 2 -4.03 0.86 -12.22
N LEU A 3 -3.43 -0.33 -12.25
CA LEU A 3 -4.00 -1.53 -11.61
C LEU A 3 -4.16 -1.37 -10.08
N ALA A 4 -3.21 -0.70 -9.43
CA ALA A 4 -3.34 -0.42 -8.00
C ALA A 4 -4.47 0.58 -7.71
N LEU A 5 -4.67 1.58 -8.58
CA LEU A 5 -5.82 2.49 -8.49
C LEU A 5 -7.17 1.78 -8.71
N GLU A 6 -7.23 0.80 -9.61
CA GLU A 6 -8.43 -0.04 -9.79
C GLU A 6 -8.74 -0.80 -8.50
N GLN A 7 -7.73 -1.45 -7.91
CA GLN A 7 -7.90 -2.13 -6.63
C GLN A 7 -8.34 -1.17 -5.51
N ALA A 8 -7.79 0.04 -5.47
CA ALA A 8 -8.19 1.04 -4.47
C ALA A 8 -9.68 1.43 -4.59
N ARG A 9 -10.22 1.50 -5.83
CA ARG A 9 -11.65 1.76 -6.06
C ARG A 9 -12.55 0.60 -5.63
N ASP A 10 -12.01 -0.62 -5.63
CA ASP A 10 -12.71 -1.83 -5.20
C ASP A 10 -12.63 -2.06 -3.66
N ALA A 11 -12.03 -1.14 -2.91
CA ALA A 11 -12.01 -1.21 -1.45
C ALA A 11 -13.45 -1.25 -0.89
N PRO A 12 -13.73 -2.12 0.09
CA PRO A 12 -15.06 -2.19 0.71
C PRO A 12 -15.51 -0.86 1.27
N ALA A 13 -16.83 -0.66 1.33
CA ALA A 13 -17.40 0.54 1.93
C ALA A 13 -16.95 0.70 3.39
N GLY A 14 -16.44 1.88 3.74
CA GLY A 14 -15.88 2.16 5.07
C GLY A 14 -14.37 1.96 5.17
N ASP A 15 -13.75 1.20 4.28
CA ASP A 15 -12.30 1.08 4.20
C ASP A 15 -11.67 2.24 3.41
N VAL A 16 -10.49 2.68 3.86
CA VAL A 16 -9.71 3.70 3.14
C VAL A 16 -9.31 3.14 1.77
N PRO A 17 -9.56 3.85 0.64
CA PRO A 17 -9.33 3.34 -0.70
C PRO A 17 -7.83 3.32 -1.04
N VAL A 18 -7.15 2.30 -0.60
CA VAL A 18 -5.76 1.98 -0.93
C VAL A 18 -5.72 0.66 -1.66
N GLY A 19 -4.97 0.61 -2.76
CA GLY A 19 -4.78 -0.58 -3.56
C GLY A 19 -3.30 -0.87 -3.77
N ALA A 20 -2.96 -2.15 -3.81
CA ALA A 20 -1.61 -2.63 -4.01
C ALA A 20 -1.55 -3.77 -5.03
N VAL A 21 -0.45 -3.85 -5.76
CA VAL A 21 -0.16 -4.90 -6.75
C VAL A 21 1.28 -5.36 -6.57
N VAL A 22 1.51 -6.67 -6.55
CA VAL A 22 2.85 -7.25 -6.59
C VAL A 22 3.13 -7.78 -8.00
N LEU A 23 4.22 -7.29 -8.58
CA LEU A 23 4.71 -7.72 -9.89
C LEU A 23 5.94 -8.62 -9.72
N SER A 24 6.04 -9.66 -10.53
CA SER A 24 7.26 -10.43 -10.71
C SER A 24 8.32 -9.66 -11.50
N GLY A 25 9.55 -10.16 -11.51
CA GLY A 25 10.67 -9.51 -12.21
C GLY A 25 10.49 -9.38 -13.73
N ASP A 26 9.66 -10.20 -14.36
CA ASP A 26 9.26 -10.11 -15.77
C ASP A 26 8.05 -9.19 -16.01
N GLY A 27 7.52 -8.56 -14.94
CA GLY A 27 6.38 -7.65 -15.00
C GLY A 27 5.00 -8.30 -14.90
N GLY A 28 4.94 -9.62 -14.73
CA GLY A 28 3.68 -10.35 -14.53
C GLY A 28 3.04 -9.99 -13.17
N VAL A 29 1.72 -9.90 -13.11
CA VAL A 29 0.97 -9.66 -11.88
C VAL A 29 0.90 -10.96 -11.06
N LEU A 30 1.51 -10.97 -9.88
CA LEU A 30 1.44 -12.09 -8.92
C LEU A 30 0.23 -12.00 -8.02
N ALA A 31 -0.11 -10.80 -7.58
CA ALA A 31 -1.24 -10.55 -6.70
C ALA A 31 -1.67 -9.08 -6.78
N ALA A 32 -2.92 -8.82 -6.47
CA ALA A 32 -3.49 -7.50 -6.31
C ALA A 32 -4.48 -7.51 -5.14
N ALA A 33 -4.58 -6.42 -4.39
CA ALA A 33 -5.45 -6.32 -3.25
C ALA A 33 -5.85 -4.87 -2.95
N ALA A 34 -7.02 -4.71 -2.34
CA ALA A 34 -7.46 -3.49 -1.70
C ALA A 34 -7.25 -3.56 -0.17
N ASN A 35 -7.24 -2.40 0.48
CA ASN A 35 -7.35 -2.30 1.93
C ASN A 35 -8.69 -2.88 2.40
N ARG A 36 -8.67 -3.66 3.49
CA ARG A 36 -9.82 -4.36 4.06
C ARG A 36 -9.80 -4.35 5.59
N ARG A 37 -9.15 -3.38 6.17
CA ARG A 37 -8.95 -3.32 7.62
C ARG A 37 -10.26 -3.33 8.39
N GLU A 38 -11.23 -2.51 7.97
CA GLU A 38 -12.54 -2.41 8.60
C GLU A 38 -13.42 -3.61 8.23
N ALA A 39 -13.47 -3.98 6.95
CA ALA A 39 -14.32 -5.06 6.46
C ALA A 39 -13.98 -6.42 7.07
N ASP A 40 -12.69 -6.70 7.30
CA ASP A 40 -12.22 -7.98 7.84
C ASP A 40 -11.91 -7.91 9.36
N ALA A 41 -12.09 -6.74 10.00
CA ALA A 41 -11.68 -6.48 11.39
C ALA A 41 -10.20 -6.90 11.64
N ASP A 42 -9.34 -6.69 10.63
CA ASP A 42 -7.93 -7.06 10.67
C ASP A 42 -7.06 -5.79 10.79
N PRO A 43 -6.40 -5.55 11.95
CA PRO A 43 -5.55 -4.38 12.13
C PRO A 43 -4.36 -4.34 11.17
N ALA A 44 -3.98 -5.48 10.57
CA ALA A 44 -2.94 -5.59 9.56
C ALA A 44 -3.50 -5.72 8.13
N GLY A 45 -4.79 -5.56 7.92
CA GLY A 45 -5.49 -5.72 6.65
C GLY A 45 -5.24 -4.62 5.62
N HIS A 46 -4.02 -4.08 5.56
CA HIS A 46 -3.60 -3.11 4.55
C HIS A 46 -3.38 -3.78 3.20
N ALA A 47 -3.65 -3.08 2.12
CA ALA A 47 -3.53 -3.57 0.75
C ALA A 47 -2.17 -4.22 0.48
N GLU A 48 -1.09 -3.59 0.96
CA GLU A 48 0.29 -4.06 0.80
C GLU A 48 0.49 -5.43 1.46
N ILE A 49 0.02 -5.58 2.69
CA ILE A 49 0.16 -6.83 3.46
C ILE A 49 -0.62 -7.95 2.78
N ILE A 50 -1.86 -7.68 2.36
CA ILE A 50 -2.71 -8.66 1.68
C ILE A 50 -2.08 -9.07 0.36
N ALA A 51 -1.62 -8.12 -0.47
CA ALA A 51 -1.00 -8.38 -1.74
C ALA A 51 0.30 -9.18 -1.60
N MET A 52 1.19 -8.80 -0.66
CA MET A 52 2.44 -9.53 -0.42
C MET A 52 2.20 -10.95 0.07
N ARG A 53 1.24 -11.17 0.97
CA ARG A 53 0.85 -12.52 1.42
C ARG A 53 0.33 -13.37 0.28
N ALA A 54 -0.51 -12.83 -0.58
CA ALA A 54 -1.03 -13.54 -1.76
C ALA A 54 0.08 -13.87 -2.76
N ALA A 55 0.98 -12.93 -3.05
CA ALA A 55 2.13 -13.14 -3.93
C ALA A 55 3.08 -14.21 -3.40
N ALA A 56 3.37 -14.20 -2.08
CA ALA A 56 4.21 -15.20 -1.43
C ALA A 56 3.62 -16.61 -1.55
N ARG A 57 2.30 -16.75 -1.36
CA ARG A 57 1.58 -18.02 -1.57
C ARG A 57 1.65 -18.48 -3.03
N ALA A 58 1.43 -17.57 -3.98
CA ALA A 58 1.51 -17.89 -5.41
C ALA A 58 2.91 -18.36 -5.82
N ARG A 59 3.95 -17.82 -5.18
CA ARG A 59 5.35 -18.24 -5.40
C ARG A 59 5.76 -19.48 -4.61
N GLY A 60 4.97 -19.93 -3.65
CA GLY A 60 5.31 -21.04 -2.75
C GLY A 60 6.48 -20.73 -1.82
N ARG A 61 6.79 -19.45 -1.58
CA ARG A 61 7.89 -19.00 -0.69
C ARG A 61 7.61 -17.61 -0.14
N TRP A 62 8.10 -17.34 1.08
CA TRP A 62 7.89 -16.04 1.75
C TRP A 62 8.70 -14.89 1.12
N ARG A 63 9.82 -15.18 0.46
CA ARG A 63 10.68 -14.16 -0.15
C ARG A 63 10.07 -13.66 -1.46
N LEU A 64 10.05 -12.34 -1.59
CA LEU A 64 9.59 -11.60 -2.77
C LEU A 64 10.75 -10.90 -3.50
N ASP A 65 11.96 -11.48 -3.40
CA ASP A 65 13.12 -11.01 -4.15
C ASP A 65 12.83 -11.06 -5.66
N GLY A 66 13.29 -10.05 -6.37
CA GLY A 66 12.99 -9.79 -7.77
C GLY A 66 11.57 -9.22 -8.02
N CYS A 67 10.78 -8.98 -6.97
CA CYS A 67 9.44 -8.42 -7.12
C CYS A 67 9.41 -6.91 -6.93
N THR A 68 8.39 -6.29 -7.54
CA THR A 68 8.01 -4.90 -7.32
C THR A 68 6.66 -4.84 -6.63
N LEU A 69 6.56 -4.12 -5.52
CA LEU A 69 5.30 -3.73 -4.91
C LEU A 69 4.90 -2.34 -5.43
N VAL A 70 3.69 -2.23 -5.96
CA VAL A 70 3.10 -0.97 -6.40
C VAL A 70 1.90 -0.67 -5.51
N VAL A 71 1.84 0.51 -4.90
CA VAL A 71 0.76 0.89 -3.97
C VAL A 71 0.34 2.34 -4.18
N THR A 72 -0.94 2.65 -4.01
CA THR A 72 -1.48 4.00 -4.28
C THR A 72 -1.11 5.02 -3.23
N LEU A 73 -0.78 4.61 -2.00
CA LEU A 73 -0.36 5.45 -0.89
C LEU A 73 0.99 4.98 -0.36
N GLU A 74 1.83 5.92 0.07
CA GLU A 74 3.10 5.60 0.72
C GLU A 74 2.90 4.64 1.90
N PRO A 75 3.66 3.54 1.99
CA PRO A 75 3.52 2.55 3.07
C PRO A 75 3.79 3.14 4.45
N CYS A 76 2.96 2.76 5.42
CA CYS A 76 3.19 3.07 6.83
C CYS A 76 4.32 2.20 7.42
N VAL A 77 4.69 2.44 8.68
CA VAL A 77 5.75 1.70 9.41
C VAL A 77 5.54 0.19 9.37
N MET A 78 4.30 -0.28 9.58
CA MET A 78 3.97 -1.71 9.53
C MET A 78 4.23 -2.29 8.14
N CYS A 79 3.76 -1.64 7.09
CA CYS A 79 3.92 -2.11 5.71
C CYS A 79 5.37 -2.00 5.24
N ALA A 80 6.09 -0.92 5.57
CA ALA A 80 7.51 -0.77 5.26
C ALA A 80 8.34 -1.87 5.93
N GLY A 81 8.06 -2.18 7.20
CA GLY A 81 8.69 -3.31 7.90
C GLY A 81 8.41 -4.66 7.22
N ALA A 82 7.18 -4.87 6.75
CA ALA A 82 6.81 -6.09 6.03
C ALA A 82 7.48 -6.17 4.63
N ILE A 83 7.62 -5.05 3.92
CA ILE A 83 8.36 -4.95 2.65
C ILE A 83 9.81 -5.39 2.84
N ALA A 84 10.49 -4.82 3.84
CA ALA A 84 11.86 -5.19 4.18
C ALA A 84 11.98 -6.67 4.58
N ALA A 85 11.08 -7.16 5.44
CA ALA A 85 11.05 -8.56 5.89
C ALA A 85 10.81 -9.54 4.74
N ALA A 86 9.91 -9.20 3.80
CA ALA A 86 9.61 -10.02 2.63
C ALA A 86 10.68 -9.96 1.54
N ARG A 87 11.68 -9.08 1.65
CA ARG A 87 12.74 -8.88 0.65
C ARG A 87 12.19 -8.47 -0.72
N VAL A 88 11.30 -7.49 -0.72
CA VAL A 88 10.83 -6.85 -1.97
C VAL A 88 11.97 -5.98 -2.51
N ASP A 89 12.31 -6.12 -3.79
CA ASP A 89 13.43 -5.39 -4.38
C ASP A 89 13.07 -3.94 -4.71
N ARG A 90 11.81 -3.68 -5.08
CA ARG A 90 11.37 -2.35 -5.49
C ARG A 90 9.99 -2.01 -4.92
N LEU A 91 9.87 -0.81 -4.38
CA LEU A 91 8.62 -0.17 -4.01
C LEU A 91 8.31 0.98 -4.97
N VAL A 92 7.11 1.00 -5.52
CA VAL A 92 6.56 2.13 -6.27
C VAL A 92 5.31 2.62 -5.57
N TYR A 93 5.27 3.88 -5.12
CA TYR A 93 4.06 4.41 -4.50
C TYR A 93 3.54 5.68 -5.21
N GLY A 94 2.24 5.93 -5.04
CA GLY A 94 1.56 7.08 -5.61
C GLY A 94 1.68 8.33 -4.75
N ALA A 95 0.68 8.58 -3.90
CA ALA A 95 0.66 9.72 -3.00
C ALA A 95 1.60 9.51 -1.80
N ALA A 96 2.30 10.55 -1.39
CA ALA A 96 3.04 10.57 -0.12
C ALA A 96 2.08 10.62 1.07
N ASP A 97 2.47 10.05 2.20
CA ASP A 97 1.74 10.15 3.46
C ASP A 97 2.55 10.96 4.47
N GLU A 98 2.22 12.24 4.60
CA GLU A 98 2.88 13.16 5.52
C GLU A 98 2.59 12.88 7.02
N ARG A 99 1.73 11.92 7.33
CA ARG A 99 1.36 11.56 8.72
C ARG A 99 1.99 10.26 9.18
N ALA A 100 2.01 9.25 8.31
CA ALA A 100 2.41 7.90 8.68
C ALA A 100 3.36 7.23 7.66
N GLY A 101 3.76 7.95 6.61
CA GLY A 101 4.62 7.43 5.55
C GLY A 101 6.00 7.03 6.07
N ALA A 102 6.45 5.84 5.71
CA ALA A 102 7.68 5.25 6.20
C ALA A 102 8.65 4.81 5.08
N ALA A 103 8.48 5.42 3.90
CA ALA A 103 9.35 5.24 2.74
C ALA A 103 9.95 6.57 2.27
N GLY A 104 10.22 7.49 3.21
CA GLY A 104 10.89 8.76 2.97
C GLY A 104 10.17 10.01 3.48
N SER A 105 8.84 9.97 3.75
CA SER A 105 8.09 11.17 4.19
C SER A 105 8.30 11.49 5.67
N VAL A 106 7.88 10.61 6.59
CA VAL A 106 8.03 10.80 8.05
C VAL A 106 9.19 9.96 8.56
N TRP A 107 9.24 8.73 8.16
CA TRP A 107 10.35 7.79 8.41
C TRP A 107 10.89 7.26 7.10
N ASP A 108 12.12 6.77 7.11
CA ASP A 108 12.75 6.08 5.99
C ASP A 108 13.26 4.70 6.46
N LEU A 109 12.34 3.75 6.58
CA LEU A 109 12.68 2.40 7.04
C LEU A 109 13.28 1.53 5.95
N LEU A 110 13.06 1.86 4.69
CA LEU A 110 13.56 1.05 3.58
C LEU A 110 15.01 1.37 3.21
N ASP A 111 15.55 2.51 3.67
CA ASP A 111 16.96 2.86 3.61
C ASP A 111 17.76 2.35 4.82
N ASP A 112 17.09 1.82 5.84
CA ASP A 112 17.76 1.31 7.05
C ASP A 112 18.33 -0.09 6.83
N ARG A 113 19.63 -0.18 6.57
CA ARG A 113 20.37 -1.43 6.33
C ARG A 113 20.27 -2.46 7.45
N ARG A 114 19.90 -2.04 8.67
CA ARG A 114 19.69 -2.96 9.81
C ARG A 114 18.46 -3.84 9.59
N LEU A 115 17.50 -3.40 8.79
CA LEU A 115 16.28 -4.15 8.47
C LEU A 115 16.47 -5.13 7.30
N GLY A 116 17.56 -4.99 6.53
CA GLY A 116 17.86 -5.87 5.42
C GLY A 116 18.46 -5.15 4.21
N PRO A 117 18.49 -5.78 3.03
CA PRO A 117 18.90 -5.11 1.81
C PRO A 117 17.94 -3.97 1.48
N GLU A 118 18.50 -2.86 1.01
CA GLU A 118 17.74 -1.70 0.57
C GLU A 118 16.81 -2.07 -0.58
N ALA A 119 15.54 -1.62 -0.50
CA ALA A 119 14.63 -1.66 -1.62
C ALA A 119 14.78 -0.37 -2.45
N GLU A 120 14.74 -0.48 -3.77
CA GLU A 120 14.61 0.72 -4.62
C GLU A 120 13.24 1.36 -4.41
N VAL A 121 13.20 2.64 -4.01
CA VAL A 121 11.96 3.37 -3.74
C VAL A 121 11.70 4.41 -4.81
N ILE A 122 10.54 4.34 -5.47
CA ILE A 122 10.07 5.29 -6.48
C ILE A 122 8.72 5.84 -6.02
N GLY A 123 8.71 7.08 -5.56
CA GLY A 123 7.49 7.78 -5.14
C GLY A 123 6.92 8.70 -6.20
N GLY A 124 5.67 9.12 -6.01
CA GLY A 124 5.02 10.15 -6.82
C GLY A 124 4.41 9.68 -8.14
N VAL A 125 4.31 8.38 -8.37
CA VAL A 125 3.74 7.83 -9.62
C VAL A 125 2.22 7.98 -9.62
N LEU A 126 1.67 8.81 -10.51
CA LEU A 126 0.26 9.20 -10.54
C LEU A 126 -0.23 9.77 -9.19
N ALA A 127 0.64 10.54 -8.51
CA ALA A 127 0.39 11.04 -7.16
C ALA A 127 -0.92 11.82 -7.04
N ALA A 128 -1.24 12.67 -8.04
CA ALA A 128 -2.47 13.47 -8.02
C ALA A 128 -3.73 12.59 -8.08
N GLU A 129 -3.76 11.58 -8.94
CA GLU A 129 -4.88 10.63 -9.04
C GLU A 129 -5.06 9.83 -7.76
N CYS A 130 -3.95 9.38 -7.15
CA CYS A 130 -3.95 8.67 -5.88
C CYS A 130 -4.46 9.54 -4.72
N ALA A 131 -3.98 10.78 -4.63
CA ALA A 131 -4.38 11.73 -3.60
C ALA A 131 -5.86 12.13 -3.72
N GLU A 132 -6.37 12.31 -4.95
CA GLU A 132 -7.77 12.67 -5.17
C GLU A 132 -8.73 11.56 -4.70
N LEU A 133 -8.39 10.29 -4.94
CA LEU A 133 -9.20 9.17 -4.47
C LEU A 133 -9.34 9.16 -2.93
N LEU A 134 -8.24 9.39 -2.21
CA LEU A 134 -8.23 9.52 -0.76
C LEU A 134 -9.01 10.76 -0.28
N SER A 135 -8.80 11.89 -0.93
CA SER A 135 -9.48 13.14 -0.59
C SER A 135 -10.99 13.03 -0.77
N ALA A 136 -11.45 12.37 -1.84
CA ALA A 136 -12.86 12.12 -2.08
C ALA A 136 -13.49 11.29 -0.97
N PHE A 137 -12.83 10.22 -0.56
CA PHE A 137 -13.25 9.35 0.54
C PHE A 137 -13.41 10.12 1.86
N PHE A 138 -12.40 10.89 2.26
CA PHE A 138 -12.46 11.66 3.51
C PHE A 138 -13.46 12.82 3.46
N ARG A 139 -13.71 13.40 2.29
CA ARG A 139 -14.82 14.36 2.13
C ARG A 139 -16.18 13.70 2.38
N GLN A 140 -16.41 12.52 1.84
CA GLN A 140 -17.66 11.77 2.06
C GLN A 140 -17.86 11.43 3.53
N LEU A 141 -16.84 10.94 4.22
CA LEU A 141 -16.91 10.62 5.65
C LEU A 141 -17.29 11.84 6.50
N ARG A 142 -16.74 13.02 6.19
CA ARG A 142 -17.12 14.25 6.91
C ARG A 142 -18.56 14.66 6.69
N ASN A 143 -19.12 14.38 5.50
CA ASN A 143 -20.49 14.74 5.15
C ASN A 143 -21.54 13.74 5.67
N THR A 144 -21.13 12.50 5.97
CA THR A 144 -22.01 11.43 6.48
C THR A 144 -21.86 11.19 7.99
N GLY A 145 -20.88 11.84 8.64
CA GLY A 145 -20.75 11.81 10.10
C GLY A 145 -22.00 12.40 10.79
N PRO A 146 -22.39 11.88 11.99
CA PRO A 146 -23.50 12.44 12.72
C PRO A 146 -23.26 13.93 12.95
N GLY A 147 -24.22 14.75 12.54
CA GLY A 147 -24.18 16.19 12.67
C GLY A 147 -23.82 16.56 14.12
N ARG A 148 -22.83 17.44 14.28
CA ARG A 148 -22.65 18.16 15.53
C ARG A 148 -23.78 19.17 15.61
N ASP A 149 -24.96 18.68 16.03
CA ASP A 149 -26.03 19.53 16.48
C ASP A 149 -25.74 19.96 17.94
N ALA A 150 -25.68 21.28 18.10
CA ALA A 150 -25.64 22.14 19.26
C ALA A 150 -24.28 22.64 19.68
#